data_ce24d7fae8e5fd6236525f68746d6d6c
#
_entry.id   ce24d7fae8e5fd6236525f68746d6d6c
#
_cell.length_a   1.000
_cell.length_b   1.000
_cell.length_c   1.000
_cell.angle_alpha   90.00
_cell.angle_beta   90.00
_cell.angle_gamma   90.00
#
_symmetry.space_group_name_H-M   'P 1'
#
loop_
_entity.id
_entity.type
_entity.pdbx_description
1 polymer ?
#
loop_
_entity_poly.entity_id
_entity_poly.type
_entity_poly.pdbx_seq_one_letter_code
_entity_poly.pdbx_strand_id
1 'polypeptide(L)'
;MLLQLIKQRGNAIIIALLVMTIAALLAVNMSARQHQATARSQHIVDNQRYEAHYQYALAWAIGILRQHYQQAGARAVNDNLTDPWAKPMPVYQQLGWSVNAQLEDWQGRFAINNLLTEKEPAIRHQLISQLSRLIQLVAPQAVDSENLATGVSGWVNREADAEDSLYTQRHPAYLAAHLPLSHPRELRLIAGFTDKVVKSLMPYVNAIPNANEPAPVNVNTCSAPVLAAIADITLAQAQQVIAQRPFASAAAFNQQLQTVQSKSAAATQKAHFSVDSRYFLLKTTVQHEQQTRINNTLLMRRPDASLWVIWQDWDQE
;
A
#
# COMPACT_ATOMS: atom_id res chain seq x y z
N MET A 1 39.78 76.61 -20.28
CA MET A 1 40.37 75.24 -20.09
C MET A 1 39.95 74.58 -18.79
N LEU A 2 39.73 75.29 -17.69
CA LEU A 2 39.30 74.72 -16.38
C LEU A 2 37.87 74.13 -16.36
N LEU A 3 36.93 74.65 -17.14
CA LEU A 3 35.54 74.16 -17.19
C LEU A 3 35.39 72.81 -17.92
N GLN A 4 36.30 72.46 -18.82
CA GLN A 4 36.27 71.12 -19.45
C GLN A 4 36.79 70.03 -18.55
N LEU A 5 37.72 70.30 -17.64
CA LEU A 5 38.23 69.35 -16.67
C LEU A 5 37.22 68.94 -15.57
N ILE A 6 36.32 69.86 -15.21
CA ILE A 6 35.26 69.59 -14.22
C ILE A 6 34.18 68.67 -14.83
N LYS A 7 33.86 68.85 -16.11
CA LYS A 7 32.88 68.03 -16.85
C LYS A 7 33.37 66.57 -17.04
N GLN A 8 34.67 66.37 -17.22
CA GLN A 8 35.23 65.00 -17.30
C GLN A 8 35.25 64.24 -15.99
N ARG A 9 35.41 64.90 -14.83
CA ARG A 9 35.37 64.27 -13.51
C ARG A 9 33.97 63.77 -13.14
N GLY A 10 32.90 64.47 -13.52
CA GLY A 10 31.53 64.04 -13.33
C GLY A 10 31.16 62.76 -14.10
N ASN A 11 31.60 62.66 -15.34
CA ASN A 11 31.38 61.45 -16.19
C ASN A 11 32.11 60.22 -15.64
N ALA A 12 33.32 60.37 -15.10
CA ALA A 12 34.07 59.23 -14.53
C ALA A 12 33.37 58.63 -13.29
N ILE A 13 32.74 59.45 -12.46
CA ILE A 13 32.00 59.03 -11.28
C ILE A 13 30.73 58.23 -11.70
N ILE A 14 30.02 58.73 -12.70
CA ILE A 14 28.81 58.04 -13.22
C ILE A 14 29.17 56.68 -13.80
N ILE A 15 30.25 56.59 -14.57
CA ILE A 15 30.73 55.32 -15.15
C ILE A 15 31.18 54.36 -14.02
N ALA A 16 31.89 54.85 -13.01
CA ALA A 16 32.30 54.06 -11.87
C ALA A 16 31.12 53.49 -11.08
N LEU A 17 30.11 54.33 -10.83
CA LEU A 17 28.86 53.87 -10.17
C LEU A 17 28.09 52.86 -11.05
N LEU A 18 28.03 53.07 -12.35
CA LEU A 18 27.39 52.13 -13.27
C LEU A 18 28.12 50.74 -13.25
N VAL A 19 29.44 50.73 -13.31
CA VAL A 19 30.23 49.52 -13.23
C VAL A 19 30.03 48.83 -11.88
N MET A 20 30.03 49.56 -10.77
CA MET A 20 29.78 49.01 -9.45
C MET A 20 28.35 48.40 -9.33
N THR A 21 27.34 49.06 -9.87
CA THR A 21 25.97 48.51 -9.85
C THR A 21 25.85 47.25 -10.71
N ILE A 22 26.45 47.21 -11.88
CA ILE A 22 26.49 46.00 -12.74
C ILE A 22 27.24 44.89 -12.04
N ALA A 23 28.39 45.16 -11.42
CA ALA A 23 29.17 44.16 -10.69
C ALA A 23 28.37 43.61 -9.46
N ALA A 24 27.70 44.48 -8.73
CA ALA A 24 26.85 44.09 -7.62
C ALA A 24 25.67 43.20 -8.09
N LEU A 25 24.99 43.54 -9.18
CA LEU A 25 23.91 42.73 -9.74
C LEU A 25 24.41 41.36 -10.23
N LEU A 26 25.58 41.30 -10.86
CA LEU A 26 26.21 40.03 -11.27
C LEU A 26 26.56 39.17 -10.05
N ALA A 27 27.12 39.75 -8.99
CA ALA A 27 27.48 39.06 -7.77
C ALA A 27 26.24 38.46 -7.08
N VAL A 28 25.13 39.23 -6.98
CA VAL A 28 23.86 38.74 -6.43
C VAL A 28 23.29 37.60 -7.26
N ASN A 29 23.27 37.73 -8.60
CA ASN A 29 22.79 36.66 -9.47
C ASN A 29 23.66 35.40 -9.39
N MET A 30 24.98 35.56 -9.28
CA MET A 30 25.91 34.42 -9.14
C MET A 30 25.72 33.73 -7.80
N SER A 31 25.53 34.47 -6.70
CA SER A 31 25.25 33.94 -5.38
C SER A 31 23.91 33.17 -5.38
N ALA A 32 22.86 33.74 -5.98
CA ALA A 32 21.57 33.06 -6.07
C ALA A 32 21.66 31.74 -6.85
N ARG A 33 22.36 31.71 -7.96
CA ARG A 33 22.62 30.49 -8.75
C ARG A 33 23.42 29.44 -7.94
N GLN A 34 24.41 29.89 -7.18
CA GLN A 34 25.22 29.03 -6.32
C GLN A 34 24.39 28.38 -5.23
N HIS A 35 23.52 29.16 -4.53
CA HIS A 35 22.59 28.64 -3.54
C HIS A 35 21.63 27.60 -4.14
N GLN A 36 21.08 27.87 -5.33
CA GLN A 36 20.21 26.90 -6.01
C GLN A 36 20.95 25.62 -6.41
N ALA A 37 22.18 25.72 -6.91
CA ALA A 37 23.00 24.56 -7.27
C ALA A 37 23.34 23.71 -6.04
N THR A 38 23.71 24.35 -4.92
CA THR A 38 24.00 23.67 -3.65
C THR A 38 22.75 22.97 -3.11
N ALA A 39 21.60 23.64 -3.10
CA ALA A 39 20.33 23.05 -2.66
C ALA A 39 19.95 21.81 -3.51
N ARG A 40 20.09 21.90 -4.84
CA ARG A 40 19.85 20.75 -5.73
C ARG A 40 20.79 19.58 -5.44
N SER A 41 22.07 19.87 -5.21
CA SER A 41 23.05 18.84 -4.87
C SER A 41 22.73 18.16 -3.53
N GLN A 42 22.32 18.95 -2.53
CA GLN A 42 21.87 18.42 -1.24
C GLN A 42 20.66 17.50 -1.39
N HIS A 43 19.64 17.92 -2.12
CA HIS A 43 18.47 17.07 -2.39
C HIS A 43 18.83 15.75 -3.08
N ILE A 44 19.77 15.75 -4.01
CA ILE A 44 20.24 14.52 -4.65
C ILE A 44 20.92 13.60 -3.64
N VAL A 45 21.82 14.14 -2.82
CA VAL A 45 22.53 13.37 -1.79
C VAL A 45 21.55 12.81 -0.75
N ASP A 46 20.59 13.62 -0.32
CA ASP A 46 19.59 13.19 0.66
C ASP A 46 18.69 12.09 0.08
N ASN A 47 18.25 12.21 -1.18
CA ASN A 47 17.50 11.15 -1.85
C ASN A 47 18.29 9.84 -1.94
N GLN A 48 19.59 9.89 -2.25
CA GLN A 48 20.44 8.71 -2.27
C GLN A 48 20.58 8.06 -0.88
N ARG A 49 20.65 8.87 0.19
CA ARG A 49 20.69 8.38 1.57
C ARG A 49 19.36 7.72 1.97
N TYR A 50 18.20 8.35 1.65
CA TYR A 50 16.90 7.74 1.86
C TYR A 50 16.81 6.38 1.16
N GLU A 51 17.24 6.31 -0.10
CA GLU A 51 17.27 5.06 -0.86
C GLU A 51 18.19 4.01 -0.20
N ALA A 52 19.38 4.37 0.25
CA ALA A 52 20.28 3.44 0.93
C ALA A 52 19.67 2.87 2.22
N HIS A 53 18.98 3.69 3.00
CA HIS A 53 18.29 3.25 4.22
C HIS A 53 17.08 2.36 3.92
N TYR A 54 16.35 2.67 2.85
CA TYR A 54 15.28 1.79 2.36
C TYR A 54 15.83 0.44 1.92
N GLN A 55 16.93 0.40 1.15
CA GLN A 55 17.57 -0.85 0.71
C GLN A 55 18.05 -1.70 1.89
N TYR A 56 18.50 -1.08 2.99
CA TYR A 56 18.82 -1.77 4.21
C TYR A 56 17.59 -2.46 4.82
N ALA A 57 16.46 -1.76 4.94
CA ALA A 57 15.21 -2.33 5.43
C ALA A 57 14.68 -3.45 4.52
N LEU A 58 14.78 -3.28 3.21
CA LEU A 58 14.40 -4.28 2.22
C LEU A 58 15.26 -5.55 2.34
N ALA A 59 16.58 -5.40 2.49
CA ALA A 59 17.49 -6.54 2.68
C ALA A 59 17.17 -7.30 3.98
N TRP A 60 16.86 -6.59 5.08
CA TRP A 60 16.39 -7.20 6.32
C TRP A 60 15.09 -8.00 6.08
N ALA A 61 14.09 -7.42 5.43
CA ALA A 61 12.81 -8.06 5.16
C ALA A 61 12.97 -9.33 4.32
N ILE A 62 13.78 -9.27 3.27
CA ILE A 62 14.12 -10.42 2.43
C ILE A 62 14.83 -11.51 3.25
N GLY A 63 15.78 -11.11 4.09
CA GLY A 63 16.55 -12.03 4.95
C GLY A 63 15.66 -12.79 5.92
N ILE A 64 14.79 -12.08 6.66
CA ILE A 64 13.95 -12.70 7.69
C ILE A 64 12.87 -13.60 7.09
N LEU A 65 12.23 -13.20 5.99
CA LEU A 65 11.24 -14.02 5.29
C LEU A 65 11.86 -15.26 4.67
N ARG A 66 13.06 -15.15 4.08
CA ARG A 66 13.79 -16.31 3.53
C ARG A 66 14.20 -17.28 4.63
N GLN A 67 14.75 -16.77 5.74
CA GLN A 67 15.13 -17.59 6.87
C GLN A 67 13.93 -18.35 7.44
N HIS A 68 12.79 -17.68 7.66
CA HIS A 68 11.57 -18.30 8.13
C HIS A 68 11.11 -19.43 7.21
N TYR A 69 11.07 -19.19 5.90
CA TYR A 69 10.68 -20.19 4.91
C TYR A 69 11.61 -21.41 4.88
N GLN A 70 12.92 -21.19 4.97
CA GLN A 70 13.92 -22.27 4.98
C GLN A 70 13.85 -23.13 6.26
N GLN A 71 13.62 -22.50 7.41
CA GLN A 71 13.49 -23.21 8.69
C GLN A 71 12.23 -24.06 8.77
N ALA A 72 11.12 -23.57 8.24
CA ALA A 72 9.86 -24.31 8.23
C ALA A 72 9.84 -25.46 7.21
N GLY A 73 10.67 -25.39 6.16
CA GLY A 73 10.58 -26.29 5.00
C GLY A 73 9.39 -25.95 4.10
N ALA A 74 9.57 -26.01 2.78
CA ALA A 74 8.63 -25.49 1.77
C ALA A 74 7.19 -26.05 1.85
N ARG A 75 6.99 -27.20 2.47
CA ARG A 75 5.68 -27.88 2.59
C ARG A 75 4.97 -27.66 3.93
N ALA A 76 5.62 -27.04 4.90
CA ALA A 76 5.14 -26.88 6.27
C ALA A 76 5.13 -25.43 6.74
N VAL A 77 5.20 -24.48 5.80
CA VAL A 77 5.20 -23.05 6.15
C VAL A 77 3.87 -22.70 6.79
N ASN A 78 3.97 -22.07 7.95
CA ASN A 78 2.85 -21.52 8.70
C ASN A 78 3.23 -20.10 9.08
N ASP A 79 2.61 -19.14 8.39
CA ASP A 79 2.87 -17.73 8.65
C ASP A 79 1.86 -17.20 9.67
N ASN A 80 2.33 -16.76 10.83
CA ASN A 80 1.49 -16.27 11.91
C ASN A 80 2.11 -15.06 12.62
N LEU A 81 1.32 -14.35 13.42
CA LEU A 81 1.74 -13.11 14.08
C LEU A 81 2.75 -13.31 15.24
N THR A 82 3.06 -14.54 15.63
CA THR A 82 4.08 -14.83 16.64
C THR A 82 5.47 -15.03 16.02
N ASP A 83 5.55 -15.18 14.70
CA ASP A 83 6.79 -15.40 13.96
C ASP A 83 7.74 -14.20 14.01
N PRO A 84 9.06 -14.44 13.86
CA PRO A 84 10.05 -13.37 13.88
C PRO A 84 9.80 -12.28 12.82
N TRP A 85 9.27 -12.64 11.65
CA TRP A 85 8.98 -11.68 10.59
C TRP A 85 7.86 -10.69 10.94
N ALA A 86 6.91 -11.07 11.81
CA ALA A 86 5.81 -10.22 12.24
C ALA A 86 6.24 -9.16 13.27
N LYS A 87 7.46 -9.27 13.80
CA LYS A 87 8.04 -8.28 14.72
C LYS A 87 8.67 -7.15 13.92
N PRO A 88 8.60 -5.90 14.43
CA PRO A 88 9.29 -4.80 13.77
C PRO A 88 10.80 -5.04 13.71
N MET A 89 11.42 -4.49 12.67
CA MET A 89 12.87 -4.46 12.55
C MET A 89 13.48 -3.77 13.78
N PRO A 90 14.60 -4.26 14.33
CA PRO A 90 15.35 -3.52 15.33
C PRO A 90 15.66 -2.10 14.83
N VAL A 91 15.34 -1.10 15.64
CA VAL A 91 15.50 0.30 15.24
C VAL A 91 16.97 0.57 14.92
N TYR A 92 17.23 1.02 13.69
CA TYR A 92 18.54 1.46 13.27
C TYR A 92 18.63 2.98 13.39
N GLN A 93 19.61 3.46 14.16
CA GLN A 93 19.88 4.89 14.34
C GLN A 93 21.35 5.18 14.12
N GLN A 94 21.68 6.08 13.20
CA GLN A 94 23.04 6.52 12.94
C GLN A 94 23.05 7.93 12.35
N LEU A 95 23.90 8.81 12.87
CA LEU A 95 24.16 10.16 12.35
C LEU A 95 22.90 11.00 12.09
N GLY A 96 21.92 10.95 13.00
CA GLY A 96 20.64 11.67 12.86
C GLY A 96 19.59 10.98 11.97
N TRP A 97 19.93 9.83 11.39
CA TRP A 97 18.99 8.99 10.65
C TRP A 97 18.37 7.94 11.56
N SER A 98 17.06 7.75 11.42
CA SER A 98 16.32 6.66 12.06
C SER A 98 15.57 5.86 11.01
N VAL A 99 15.72 4.54 11.04
CA VAL A 99 15.02 3.62 10.13
C VAL A 99 14.20 2.65 10.97
N ASN A 100 12.93 2.58 10.68
CA ASN A 100 11.99 1.61 11.23
C ASN A 100 11.30 0.88 10.08
N ALA A 101 11.18 -0.44 10.19
CA ALA A 101 10.50 -1.24 9.19
C ALA A 101 9.67 -2.33 9.85
N GLN A 102 8.54 -2.64 9.24
CA GLN A 102 7.62 -3.69 9.68
C GLN A 102 7.06 -4.41 8.46
N LEU A 103 7.01 -5.74 8.57
CA LEU A 103 6.32 -6.58 7.62
C LEU A 103 4.88 -6.82 8.09
N GLU A 104 3.95 -6.73 7.16
CA GLU A 104 2.55 -7.13 7.35
C GLU A 104 2.22 -8.23 6.35
N ASP A 105 1.48 -9.23 6.79
CA ASP A 105 0.92 -10.22 5.89
C ASP A 105 -0.18 -9.59 5.04
N TRP A 106 0.08 -9.46 3.72
CA TRP A 106 -0.88 -8.87 2.80
C TRP A 106 -2.06 -9.80 2.51
N GLN A 107 -1.90 -11.12 2.68
CA GLN A 107 -2.97 -12.12 2.53
C GLN A 107 -3.85 -12.27 3.78
N GLY A 108 -3.54 -11.60 4.88
CA GLY A 108 -4.45 -11.43 6.01
C GLY A 108 -5.66 -10.52 5.73
N ARG A 109 -5.80 -10.01 4.50
CA ARG A 109 -6.83 -9.07 4.06
C ARG A 109 -7.70 -9.66 2.97
N PHE A 110 -8.89 -9.09 2.76
CA PHE A 110 -9.78 -9.48 1.67
C PHE A 110 -9.15 -9.09 0.31
N ALA A 111 -8.98 -10.08 -0.57
CA ALA A 111 -8.40 -9.86 -1.90
C ALA A 111 -9.47 -9.38 -2.88
N ILE A 112 -9.47 -8.07 -3.20
CA ILE A 112 -10.46 -7.45 -4.09
C ILE A 112 -10.40 -8.06 -5.50
N ASN A 113 -9.21 -8.37 -5.99
CA ASN A 113 -9.01 -8.93 -7.32
C ASN A 113 -9.55 -10.36 -7.48
N ASN A 114 -9.95 -11.03 -6.39
CA ASN A 114 -10.67 -12.29 -6.48
C ASN A 114 -12.01 -12.14 -7.23
N LEU A 115 -12.61 -10.94 -7.23
CA LEU A 115 -13.81 -10.64 -8.00
C LEU A 115 -13.61 -10.77 -9.53
N LEU A 116 -12.37 -10.66 -10.01
CA LEU A 116 -12.03 -10.82 -11.43
C LEU A 116 -11.85 -12.29 -11.83
N THR A 117 -11.32 -13.13 -10.94
CA THR A 117 -10.92 -14.52 -11.29
C THR A 117 -12.09 -15.50 -11.37
N GLU A 118 -13.21 -15.16 -10.75
CA GLU A 118 -14.34 -16.07 -10.68
C GLU A 118 -15.29 -15.90 -11.88
N LYS A 119 -15.28 -16.90 -12.75
CA LYS A 119 -16.17 -16.97 -13.92
C LYS A 119 -17.57 -17.52 -13.59
N GLU A 120 -17.70 -18.25 -12.46
CA GLU A 120 -18.97 -18.80 -12.02
C GLU A 120 -19.83 -17.71 -11.35
N PRO A 121 -21.05 -17.43 -11.85
CA PRO A 121 -21.89 -16.37 -11.28
C PRO A 121 -22.17 -16.55 -9.78
N ALA A 122 -22.36 -17.77 -9.32
CA ALA A 122 -22.63 -18.07 -7.91
C ALA A 122 -21.45 -17.68 -6.99
N ILE A 123 -20.22 -17.95 -7.41
CA ILE A 123 -19.02 -17.59 -6.66
C ILE A 123 -18.80 -16.06 -6.69
N ARG A 124 -19.06 -15.41 -7.85
CA ARG A 124 -19.00 -13.97 -7.96
C ARG A 124 -20.00 -13.30 -7.00
N HIS A 125 -21.23 -13.77 -6.93
CA HIS A 125 -22.23 -13.28 -5.97
C HIS A 125 -21.79 -13.47 -4.53
N GLN A 126 -21.17 -14.60 -4.21
CA GLN A 126 -20.63 -14.85 -2.87
C GLN A 126 -19.53 -13.84 -2.51
N LEU A 127 -18.58 -13.57 -3.42
CA LEU A 127 -17.50 -12.60 -3.21
C LEU A 127 -18.04 -11.16 -3.07
N ILE A 128 -19.04 -10.78 -3.86
CA ILE A 128 -19.73 -9.49 -3.72
C ILE A 128 -20.38 -9.39 -2.33
N SER A 129 -21.10 -10.43 -1.91
CA SER A 129 -21.73 -10.48 -0.59
C SER A 129 -20.72 -10.39 0.56
N GLN A 130 -19.56 -11.07 0.43
CA GLN A 130 -18.47 -11.00 1.40
C GLN A 130 -17.87 -9.57 1.47
N LEU A 131 -17.63 -8.93 0.34
CA LEU A 131 -17.14 -7.55 0.29
C LEU A 131 -18.16 -6.57 0.86
N SER A 132 -19.45 -6.71 0.51
CA SER A 132 -20.54 -5.91 1.05
C SER A 132 -20.59 -6.00 2.59
N ARG A 133 -20.49 -7.22 3.11
CA ARG A 133 -20.47 -7.47 4.56
C ARG A 133 -19.23 -6.86 5.23
N LEU A 134 -18.08 -6.94 4.58
CA LEU A 134 -16.87 -6.29 5.09
C LEU A 134 -17.05 -4.76 5.15
N ILE A 135 -17.61 -4.16 4.10
CA ILE A 135 -17.91 -2.73 4.06
C ILE A 135 -18.84 -2.33 5.22
N GLN A 136 -19.91 -3.12 5.47
CA GLN A 136 -20.83 -2.86 6.59
C GLN A 136 -20.12 -2.88 7.96
N LEU A 137 -19.19 -3.83 8.15
CA LEU A 137 -18.48 -3.99 9.41
C LEU A 137 -17.49 -2.87 9.70
N VAL A 138 -16.77 -2.38 8.66
CA VAL A 138 -15.62 -1.48 8.86
C VAL A 138 -15.86 -0.05 8.38
N ALA A 139 -16.90 0.17 7.59
CA ALA A 139 -17.28 1.47 7.05
C ALA A 139 -18.81 1.71 7.20
N PRO A 140 -19.33 1.79 8.45
CA PRO A 140 -20.77 1.91 8.69
C PRO A 140 -21.38 3.20 8.12
N GLN A 141 -20.56 4.15 7.70
CA GLN A 141 -20.96 5.38 7.00
C GLN A 141 -21.24 5.17 5.51
N ALA A 142 -20.97 3.99 4.96
CA ALA A 142 -21.33 3.66 3.58
C ALA A 142 -22.86 3.54 3.45
N VAL A 143 -23.43 4.24 2.50
CA VAL A 143 -24.90 4.31 2.32
C VAL A 143 -25.48 3.00 1.79
N ASP A 144 -24.74 2.37 0.86
CA ASP A 144 -25.16 1.15 0.17
C ASP A 144 -23.94 0.27 -0.09
N SER A 145 -23.67 -0.65 0.84
CA SER A 145 -22.51 -1.53 0.77
C SER A 145 -22.62 -2.57 -0.37
N GLU A 146 -23.83 -2.99 -0.74
CA GLU A 146 -24.04 -3.96 -1.78
C GLU A 146 -23.79 -3.34 -3.15
N ASN A 147 -24.27 -2.12 -3.37
CA ASN A 147 -24.00 -1.39 -4.60
C ASN A 147 -22.50 -1.06 -4.74
N LEU A 148 -21.83 -0.69 -3.64
CA LEU A 148 -20.38 -0.48 -3.64
C LEU A 148 -19.62 -1.75 -4.02
N ALA A 149 -19.97 -2.90 -3.44
CA ALA A 149 -19.33 -4.17 -3.75
C ALA A 149 -19.59 -4.63 -5.21
N THR A 150 -20.82 -4.42 -5.70
CA THR A 150 -21.18 -4.67 -7.11
C THR A 150 -20.41 -3.73 -8.05
N GLY A 151 -20.27 -2.45 -7.69
CA GLY A 151 -19.48 -1.48 -8.46
C GLY A 151 -18.00 -1.88 -8.57
N VAL A 152 -17.42 -2.50 -7.53
CA VAL A 152 -16.06 -3.08 -7.64
C VAL A 152 -16.02 -4.21 -8.65
N SER A 153 -17.00 -5.12 -8.62
CA SER A 153 -17.10 -6.21 -9.60
C SER A 153 -17.24 -5.68 -11.03
N GLY A 154 -18.07 -4.66 -11.25
CA GLY A 154 -18.21 -4.01 -12.56
C GLY A 154 -16.94 -3.31 -13.03
N TRP A 155 -16.21 -2.67 -12.10
CA TRP A 155 -14.94 -2.00 -12.41
C TRP A 155 -13.85 -2.94 -12.94
N VAL A 156 -13.75 -4.15 -12.38
CA VAL A 156 -12.69 -5.10 -12.74
C VAL A 156 -13.08 -6.03 -13.90
N ASN A 157 -14.38 -6.22 -14.19
CA ASN A 157 -14.86 -7.15 -15.21
C ASN A 157 -15.27 -6.42 -16.50
N ARG A 158 -14.91 -6.98 -17.66
CA ARG A 158 -15.23 -6.41 -19.00
C ARG A 158 -16.69 -6.54 -19.42
N GLU A 159 -17.45 -7.41 -18.78
CA GLU A 159 -18.84 -7.73 -19.20
C GLU A 159 -19.87 -6.70 -18.73
N ALA A 160 -19.44 -5.62 -18.08
CA ALA A 160 -20.31 -4.63 -17.46
C ALA A 160 -20.38 -3.31 -18.24
N ASP A 161 -20.59 -3.36 -19.56
CA ASP A 161 -20.69 -2.19 -20.45
C ASP A 161 -21.72 -1.12 -19.97
N ALA A 162 -22.69 -1.51 -19.14
CA ALA A 162 -23.72 -0.60 -18.63
C ALA A 162 -23.17 0.42 -17.61
N GLU A 163 -22.02 0.17 -16.98
CA GLU A 163 -21.47 1.03 -15.93
C GLU A 163 -20.57 2.15 -16.47
N ASP A 164 -20.06 2.05 -17.68
CA ASP A 164 -19.19 3.08 -18.29
C ASP A 164 -19.85 4.45 -18.36
N SER A 165 -21.17 4.50 -18.50
CA SER A 165 -21.92 5.75 -18.48
C SER A 165 -21.80 6.52 -17.16
N LEU A 166 -21.58 5.84 -16.03
CA LEU A 166 -21.40 6.45 -14.70
C LEU A 166 -20.09 7.23 -14.61
N TYR A 167 -19.07 6.82 -15.35
CA TYR A 167 -17.74 7.40 -15.33
C TYR A 167 -17.53 8.46 -16.39
N THR A 168 -18.16 8.32 -17.57
CA THR A 168 -18.08 9.30 -18.66
C THR A 168 -18.80 10.61 -18.34
N GLN A 169 -19.75 10.60 -17.40
CA GLN A 169 -20.45 11.81 -16.94
C GLN A 169 -19.71 12.57 -15.83
N ARG A 170 -18.58 12.07 -15.34
CA ARG A 170 -17.77 12.74 -14.31
C ARG A 170 -16.87 13.82 -14.91
N HIS A 171 -16.35 14.68 -14.06
CA HIS A 171 -15.37 15.70 -14.42
C HIS A 171 -14.09 15.56 -13.58
N PRO A 172 -12.94 15.18 -14.16
CA PRO A 172 -12.76 14.75 -15.56
C PRO A 172 -13.49 13.43 -15.86
N ALA A 173 -13.93 13.27 -17.11
CA ALA A 173 -14.52 12.03 -17.59
C ALA A 173 -13.42 10.95 -17.74
N TYR A 174 -13.75 9.71 -17.39
CA TYR A 174 -12.88 8.54 -17.55
C TYR A 174 -13.73 7.28 -17.81
N LEU A 175 -13.10 6.17 -18.10
CA LEU A 175 -13.75 4.86 -18.28
C LEU A 175 -13.39 3.94 -17.11
N ALA A 176 -14.21 2.93 -16.87
CA ALA A 176 -13.84 1.84 -15.97
C ALA A 176 -12.59 1.14 -16.49
N ALA A 177 -11.72 0.68 -15.58
CA ALA A 177 -10.44 0.10 -15.98
C ALA A 177 -10.58 -1.27 -16.64
N HIS A 178 -11.59 -2.05 -16.26
CA HIS A 178 -11.80 -3.45 -16.68
C HIS A 178 -10.53 -4.31 -16.55
N LEU A 179 -9.75 -4.01 -15.51
CA LEU A 179 -8.49 -4.65 -15.16
C LEU A 179 -8.43 -4.85 -13.65
N PRO A 180 -7.63 -5.81 -13.16
CA PRO A 180 -7.37 -5.93 -11.74
C PRO A 180 -6.82 -4.62 -11.18
N LEU A 181 -7.22 -4.27 -9.97
CA LEU A 181 -6.65 -3.13 -9.27
C LEU A 181 -5.16 -3.40 -8.99
N SER A 182 -4.32 -2.41 -9.24
CA SER A 182 -2.90 -2.45 -8.88
C SER A 182 -2.70 -2.11 -7.42
N HIS A 183 -3.56 -1.22 -6.88
CA HIS A 183 -3.49 -0.79 -5.50
C HIS A 183 -4.91 -0.56 -4.91
N PRO A 184 -5.18 -0.88 -3.63
CA PRO A 184 -6.50 -0.65 -3.01
C PRO A 184 -6.97 0.80 -3.03
N ARG A 185 -6.06 1.79 -3.15
CA ARG A 185 -6.41 3.22 -3.27
C ARG A 185 -7.24 3.52 -4.53
N GLU A 186 -7.16 2.67 -5.55
CA GLU A 186 -7.96 2.83 -6.79
C GLU A 186 -9.47 2.70 -6.54
N LEU A 187 -9.91 2.15 -5.41
CA LEU A 187 -11.31 2.19 -4.99
C LEU A 187 -11.91 3.60 -5.01
N ARG A 188 -11.10 4.65 -4.87
CA ARG A 188 -11.55 6.05 -5.00
C ARG A 188 -12.08 6.40 -6.38
N LEU A 189 -11.66 5.67 -7.41
CA LEU A 189 -12.11 5.87 -8.79
C LEU A 189 -13.47 5.25 -9.03
N ILE A 190 -13.88 4.30 -8.20
CA ILE A 190 -15.15 3.58 -8.34
C ILE A 190 -16.31 4.45 -7.83
N ALA A 191 -17.43 4.41 -8.57
CA ALA A 191 -18.63 5.18 -8.23
C ALA A 191 -19.14 4.81 -6.82
N GLY A 192 -19.54 5.83 -6.05
CA GLY A 192 -20.06 5.66 -4.69
C GLY A 192 -19.02 5.59 -3.58
N PHE A 193 -17.75 5.28 -3.87
CA PHE A 193 -16.70 5.29 -2.86
C PHE A 193 -16.29 6.73 -2.49
N THR A 194 -16.45 7.08 -1.24
CA THR A 194 -15.92 8.32 -0.66
C THR A 194 -14.55 8.08 -0.04
N ASP A 195 -13.73 9.13 0.09
CA ASP A 195 -12.43 9.04 0.76
C ASP A 195 -12.51 8.42 2.15
N LYS A 196 -13.60 8.73 2.89
CA LYS A 196 -13.83 8.19 4.22
C LYS A 196 -14.08 6.69 4.21
N VAL A 197 -14.87 6.19 3.26
CA VAL A 197 -15.13 4.75 3.09
C VAL A 197 -13.85 4.03 2.69
N VAL A 198 -13.12 4.55 1.70
CA VAL A 198 -11.85 3.97 1.25
C VAL A 198 -10.84 3.91 2.40
N LYS A 199 -10.67 5.01 3.15
CA LYS A 199 -9.75 5.06 4.30
C LYS A 199 -10.11 4.01 5.37
N SER A 200 -11.41 3.79 5.63
CA SER A 200 -11.86 2.75 6.57
C SER A 200 -11.59 1.33 6.07
N LEU A 201 -11.64 1.10 4.74
CA LEU A 201 -11.41 -0.21 4.13
C LEU A 201 -9.93 -0.56 3.97
N MET A 202 -9.05 0.42 3.79
CA MET A 202 -7.62 0.21 3.51
C MET A 202 -6.92 -0.82 4.40
N PRO A 203 -7.17 -0.92 5.73
CA PRO A 203 -6.55 -1.93 6.58
C PRO A 203 -7.04 -3.37 6.34
N TYR A 204 -8.15 -3.54 5.63
CA TYR A 204 -8.87 -4.82 5.53
C TYR A 204 -8.89 -5.42 4.12
N VAL A 205 -8.45 -4.67 3.13
CA VAL A 205 -8.46 -5.09 1.72
C VAL A 205 -7.06 -5.06 1.13
N ASN A 206 -6.85 -5.89 0.11
CA ASN A 206 -5.63 -5.91 -0.68
C ASN A 206 -5.95 -5.99 -2.18
N ALA A 207 -4.98 -5.62 -3.01
CA ALA A 207 -5.01 -5.74 -4.47
C ALA A 207 -3.85 -6.66 -4.91
N ILE A 208 -3.89 -7.92 -4.48
CA ILE A 208 -2.90 -8.92 -4.90
C ILE A 208 -3.07 -9.16 -6.40
N PRO A 209 -1.96 -9.17 -7.18
CA PRO A 209 -2.00 -9.59 -8.57
C PRO A 209 -2.51 -11.02 -8.67
N ASN A 210 -3.62 -11.21 -9.36
CA ASN A 210 -4.27 -12.51 -9.49
C ASN A 210 -3.97 -13.07 -10.88
N ALA A 211 -3.29 -14.21 -10.95
CA ALA A 211 -2.95 -14.77 -12.23
C ALA A 211 -4.04 -15.72 -12.76
N ASN A 212 -4.51 -16.70 -11.99
CA ASN A 212 -5.48 -17.70 -12.44
C ASN A 212 -6.33 -18.31 -11.32
N GLU A 213 -6.00 -18.09 -10.07
CA GLU A 213 -6.70 -18.66 -8.91
C GLU A 213 -6.97 -17.58 -7.85
N PRO A 214 -8.10 -17.65 -7.13
CA PRO A 214 -8.38 -16.76 -6.03
C PRO A 214 -7.28 -16.81 -4.96
N ALA A 215 -6.80 -15.65 -4.55
CA ALA A 215 -5.83 -15.56 -3.46
C ALA A 215 -6.51 -16.00 -2.15
N PRO A 216 -5.97 -17.01 -1.44
CA PRO A 216 -6.51 -17.43 -0.16
C PRO A 216 -6.25 -16.36 0.91
N VAL A 217 -7.09 -16.35 1.94
CA VAL A 217 -6.87 -15.52 3.13
C VAL A 217 -6.14 -16.33 4.18
N ASN A 218 -5.04 -15.80 4.71
CA ASN A 218 -4.34 -16.44 5.81
C ASN A 218 -5.12 -16.27 7.12
N VAL A 219 -5.60 -17.38 7.65
CA VAL A 219 -6.41 -17.41 8.86
C VAL A 219 -5.63 -17.07 10.12
N ASN A 220 -4.30 -17.19 10.10
CA ASN A 220 -3.45 -16.88 11.25
C ASN A 220 -3.11 -15.38 11.39
N THR A 221 -3.37 -14.59 10.35
CA THR A 221 -3.03 -13.17 10.33
C THR A 221 -4.21 -12.24 10.06
N CYS A 222 -5.33 -12.76 9.48
CA CYS A 222 -6.48 -11.94 9.14
C CYS A 222 -7.13 -11.31 10.37
N SER A 223 -7.73 -10.14 10.22
CA SER A 223 -8.48 -9.48 11.28
C SER A 223 -9.86 -10.09 11.47
N ALA A 224 -10.46 -9.84 12.64
CA ALA A 224 -11.81 -10.33 12.96
C ALA A 224 -12.88 -9.86 11.97
N PRO A 225 -12.90 -8.59 11.50
CA PRO A 225 -13.85 -8.15 10.47
C PRO A 225 -13.67 -8.90 9.13
N VAL A 226 -12.44 -9.17 8.71
CA VAL A 226 -12.18 -9.93 7.48
C VAL A 226 -12.68 -11.36 7.63
N LEU A 227 -12.35 -12.02 8.74
CA LEU A 227 -12.84 -13.37 9.00
C LEU A 227 -14.37 -13.42 9.07
N ALA A 228 -15.01 -12.50 9.79
CA ALA A 228 -16.47 -12.43 9.93
C ALA A 228 -17.15 -12.27 8.56
N ALA A 229 -16.61 -11.39 7.70
CA ALA A 229 -17.16 -11.13 6.39
C ALA A 229 -17.04 -12.34 5.44
N ILE A 230 -15.88 -13.01 5.43
CA ILE A 230 -15.60 -14.13 4.54
C ILE A 230 -16.31 -15.40 5.03
N ALA A 231 -16.29 -15.68 6.33
CA ALA A 231 -16.83 -16.90 6.90
C ALA A 231 -18.34 -16.86 7.19
N ASP A 232 -19.00 -15.74 6.92
CA ASP A 232 -20.43 -15.52 7.25
C ASP A 232 -20.77 -15.81 8.70
N ILE A 233 -19.98 -15.23 9.61
CA ILE A 233 -20.17 -15.34 11.06
C ILE A 233 -20.20 -13.94 11.68
N THR A 234 -20.67 -13.85 12.91
CA THR A 234 -20.67 -12.60 13.66
C THR A 234 -19.24 -12.18 14.04
N LEU A 235 -19.04 -10.89 14.30
CA LEU A 235 -17.75 -10.37 14.77
C LEU A 235 -17.29 -11.06 16.07
N ALA A 236 -18.22 -11.34 16.99
CA ALA A 236 -17.93 -12.03 18.25
C ALA A 236 -17.45 -13.48 18.01
N GLN A 237 -18.10 -14.21 17.10
CA GLN A 237 -17.67 -15.53 16.69
C GLN A 237 -16.29 -15.51 16.01
N ALA A 238 -16.04 -14.52 15.14
CA ALA A 238 -14.73 -14.35 14.52
C ALA A 238 -13.63 -14.09 15.56
N GLN A 239 -13.88 -13.25 16.58
CA GLN A 239 -12.96 -13.02 17.69
C GLN A 239 -12.69 -14.30 18.48
N GLN A 240 -13.74 -15.12 18.74
CA GLN A 240 -13.61 -16.40 19.43
C GLN A 240 -12.72 -17.39 18.65
N VAL A 241 -12.88 -17.46 17.32
CA VAL A 241 -12.03 -18.30 16.45
C VAL A 241 -10.59 -17.79 16.46
N ILE A 242 -10.38 -16.48 16.32
CA ILE A 242 -9.04 -15.85 16.32
C ILE A 242 -8.28 -16.10 17.63
N ALA A 243 -8.97 -16.18 18.75
CA ALA A 243 -8.35 -16.48 20.04
C ALA A 243 -7.70 -17.88 20.10
N GLN A 244 -8.00 -18.79 19.16
CA GLN A 244 -7.43 -20.12 19.08
C GLN A 244 -6.17 -20.23 18.19
N ARG A 245 -5.66 -19.10 17.67
CA ARG A 245 -4.45 -19.04 16.82
C ARG A 245 -3.19 -19.37 17.61
N PRO A 246 -2.16 -19.92 16.93
CA PRO A 246 -2.08 -20.22 15.51
C PRO A 246 -2.68 -21.58 15.14
N PHE A 247 -3.33 -21.67 13.99
CA PHE A 247 -3.82 -22.92 13.40
C PHE A 247 -2.70 -23.60 12.62
N ALA A 248 -2.48 -24.89 12.86
CA ALA A 248 -1.42 -25.65 12.19
C ALA A 248 -1.74 -25.93 10.70
N SER A 249 -3.01 -25.92 10.30
CA SER A 249 -3.45 -26.17 8.93
C SER A 249 -4.82 -25.54 8.67
N ALA A 250 -5.15 -25.33 7.40
CA ALA A 250 -6.49 -24.93 6.98
C ALA A 250 -7.57 -25.93 7.43
N ALA A 251 -7.26 -27.22 7.53
CA ALA A 251 -8.17 -28.25 8.03
C ALA A 251 -8.48 -28.04 9.53
N ALA A 252 -7.47 -27.78 10.35
CA ALA A 252 -7.65 -27.49 11.77
C ALA A 252 -8.49 -26.22 11.98
N PHE A 253 -8.25 -25.18 11.18
CA PHE A 253 -9.07 -23.98 11.18
C PHE A 253 -10.52 -24.27 10.80
N ASN A 254 -10.76 -25.04 9.73
CA ASN A 254 -12.13 -25.40 9.29
C ASN A 254 -12.89 -26.18 10.36
N GLN A 255 -12.24 -27.09 11.09
CA GLN A 255 -12.85 -27.78 12.23
C GLN A 255 -13.31 -26.79 13.30
N GLN A 256 -12.46 -25.82 13.65
CA GLN A 256 -12.81 -24.79 14.63
C GLN A 256 -13.93 -23.87 14.11
N LEU A 257 -13.87 -23.48 12.83
CA LEU A 257 -14.91 -22.67 12.22
C LEU A 257 -16.29 -23.34 12.27
N GLN A 258 -16.37 -24.65 12.03
CA GLN A 258 -17.61 -25.41 12.08
C GLN A 258 -18.26 -25.43 13.48
N THR A 259 -17.51 -25.19 14.55
CA THR A 259 -18.09 -25.12 15.92
C THR A 259 -18.93 -23.87 16.15
N VAL A 260 -18.66 -22.81 15.38
CA VAL A 260 -19.32 -21.50 15.54
C VAL A 260 -20.23 -21.15 14.35
N GLN A 261 -20.04 -21.80 13.20
CA GLN A 261 -20.76 -21.52 11.97
C GLN A 261 -22.10 -22.26 11.91
N SER A 262 -23.13 -21.64 11.35
CA SER A 262 -24.38 -22.33 11.06
C SER A 262 -24.22 -23.37 9.96
N LYS A 263 -24.99 -24.48 10.01
CA LYS A 263 -24.95 -25.54 8.98
C LYS A 263 -25.28 -25.01 7.58
N SER A 264 -26.12 -23.98 7.48
CA SER A 264 -26.48 -23.35 6.20
C SER A 264 -25.30 -22.60 5.60
N ALA A 265 -24.55 -21.85 6.40
CA ALA A 265 -23.39 -21.11 5.96
C ALA A 265 -22.23 -22.04 5.52
N ALA A 266 -22.03 -23.13 6.27
CA ALA A 266 -20.98 -24.11 5.96
C ALA A 266 -21.18 -24.83 4.62
N ALA A 267 -22.43 -25.06 4.21
CA ALA A 267 -22.76 -25.79 2.98
C ALA A 267 -22.51 -24.95 1.69
N THR A 268 -22.55 -23.64 1.80
CA THR A 268 -22.49 -22.72 0.63
C THR A 268 -21.10 -22.12 0.42
N GLN A 269 -20.18 -22.32 1.36
CA GLN A 269 -18.94 -21.56 1.42
C GLN A 269 -17.78 -22.29 0.77
N LYS A 270 -17.36 -21.83 -0.42
CA LYS A 270 -16.05 -22.14 -1.04
C LYS A 270 -15.03 -21.04 -0.68
N ALA A 271 -14.85 -20.76 0.60
CA ALA A 271 -13.83 -19.78 0.98
C ALA A 271 -12.44 -20.42 0.91
N HIS A 272 -11.51 -19.74 0.26
CA HIS A 272 -10.14 -20.18 0.18
C HIS A 272 -9.37 -19.65 1.40
N PHE A 273 -9.12 -20.55 2.36
CA PHE A 273 -8.32 -20.25 3.55
C PHE A 273 -6.95 -20.92 3.47
N SER A 274 -5.92 -20.25 3.93
CA SER A 274 -4.57 -20.78 4.09
C SER A 274 -4.03 -20.49 5.49
N VAL A 275 -2.92 -21.13 5.83
CA VAL A 275 -2.10 -20.83 7.01
C VAL A 275 -0.74 -20.27 6.61
N ASP A 276 -0.47 -20.16 5.31
CA ASP A 276 0.73 -19.62 4.72
C ASP A 276 0.42 -18.43 3.82
N SER A 277 1.40 -17.59 3.58
CA SER A 277 1.28 -16.39 2.77
C SER A 277 2.41 -16.26 1.78
N ARG A 278 2.08 -15.75 0.59
CA ARG A 278 3.04 -15.44 -0.46
C ARG A 278 3.35 -13.94 -0.55
N TYR A 279 2.44 -13.10 -0.07
CA TYR A 279 2.51 -11.65 -0.25
C TYR A 279 2.64 -10.94 1.09
N PHE A 280 3.67 -10.12 1.21
CA PHE A 280 3.98 -9.35 2.42
C PHE A 280 4.19 -7.89 2.06
N LEU A 281 3.60 -7.00 2.84
CA LEU A 281 3.81 -5.56 2.72
C LEU A 281 4.91 -5.13 3.69
N LEU A 282 6.01 -4.66 3.15
CA LEU A 282 7.05 -3.98 3.92
C LEU A 282 6.71 -2.50 4.02
N LYS A 283 6.49 -2.01 5.23
CA LYS A 283 6.38 -0.59 5.54
C LYS A 283 7.69 -0.11 6.14
N THR A 284 8.34 0.81 5.47
CA THR A 284 9.61 1.39 5.90
C THR A 284 9.42 2.87 6.18
N THR A 285 9.77 3.31 7.38
CA THR A 285 9.80 4.73 7.76
C THR A 285 11.24 5.14 7.95
N VAL A 286 11.69 6.11 7.17
CA VAL A 286 13.02 6.71 7.27
C VAL A 286 12.84 8.15 7.72
N GLN A 287 13.45 8.50 8.85
CA GLN A 287 13.39 9.83 9.43
C GLN A 287 14.79 10.43 9.51
N HIS A 288 14.91 11.68 9.09
CA HIS A 288 16.11 12.50 9.21
C HIS A 288 15.71 13.93 9.57
N GLU A 289 16.20 14.43 10.69
CA GLU A 289 15.80 15.73 11.23
C GLU A 289 14.28 15.85 11.40
N GLN A 290 13.65 16.76 10.67
CA GLN A 290 12.19 16.98 10.68
C GLN A 290 11.47 16.32 9.50
N GLN A 291 12.21 15.63 8.63
CA GLN A 291 11.64 14.98 7.46
C GLN A 291 11.40 13.50 7.72
N THR A 292 10.21 13.04 7.42
CA THR A 292 9.82 11.64 7.46
C THR A 292 9.41 11.19 6.06
N ARG A 293 9.94 10.07 5.61
CA ARG A 293 9.51 9.42 4.37
C ARG A 293 9.06 8.00 4.66
N ILE A 294 7.93 7.64 4.09
CA ILE A 294 7.34 6.31 4.22
C ILE A 294 7.42 5.63 2.87
N ASN A 295 7.94 4.41 2.86
CA ASN A 295 7.92 3.54 1.70
C ASN A 295 7.09 2.30 1.98
N ASN A 296 6.18 1.97 1.08
CA ASN A 296 5.41 0.74 1.09
C ASN A 296 5.89 -0.13 -0.08
N THR A 297 6.32 -1.35 0.22
CA THR A 297 6.81 -2.30 -0.79
C THR A 297 6.08 -3.62 -0.67
N LEU A 298 5.42 -4.05 -1.74
CA LEU A 298 4.82 -5.37 -1.80
C LEU A 298 5.83 -6.39 -2.27
N LEU A 299 6.08 -7.38 -1.42
CA LEU A 299 6.97 -8.51 -1.67
C LEU A 299 6.17 -9.76 -1.97
N MET A 300 6.58 -10.51 -2.98
CA MET A 300 6.04 -11.84 -3.28
C MET A 300 7.10 -12.91 -3.00
N ARG A 301 6.77 -13.83 -2.12
CA ARG A 301 7.58 -15.02 -1.84
C ARG A 301 7.25 -16.13 -2.84
N ARG A 302 8.27 -16.66 -3.50
CA ARG A 302 8.17 -17.76 -4.45
C ARG A 302 8.44 -19.10 -3.77
N PRO A 303 8.04 -20.22 -4.43
CA PRO A 303 8.29 -21.56 -3.90
C PRO A 303 9.77 -21.92 -3.70
N ASP A 304 10.69 -21.21 -4.38
CA ASP A 304 12.14 -21.35 -4.25
C ASP A 304 12.75 -20.48 -3.13
N ALA A 305 11.91 -19.89 -2.28
CA ALA A 305 12.30 -18.93 -1.24
C ALA A 305 12.84 -17.59 -1.76
N SER A 306 12.84 -17.34 -3.07
CA SER A 306 13.16 -16.03 -3.61
C SER A 306 12.04 -15.03 -3.34
N LEU A 307 12.38 -13.77 -3.15
CA LEU A 307 11.42 -12.69 -2.97
C LEU A 307 11.53 -11.70 -4.13
N TRP A 308 10.38 -11.31 -4.66
CA TRP A 308 10.27 -10.33 -5.72
C TRP A 308 9.52 -9.11 -5.22
N VAL A 309 10.02 -7.93 -5.58
CA VAL A 309 9.29 -6.69 -5.42
C VAL A 309 8.24 -6.60 -6.52
N ILE A 310 6.97 -6.54 -6.15
CA ILE A 310 5.84 -6.42 -7.09
C ILE A 310 5.59 -4.96 -7.41
N TRP A 311 5.52 -4.13 -6.37
CA TRP A 311 5.43 -2.68 -6.50
C TRP A 311 6.04 -2.00 -5.28
N GLN A 312 6.37 -0.74 -5.46
CA GLN A 312 6.92 0.14 -4.45
C GLN A 312 6.26 1.50 -4.58
N ASP A 313 5.84 2.07 -3.46
CA ASP A 313 5.22 3.39 -3.39
C ASP A 313 5.87 4.22 -2.28
N TRP A 314 6.22 5.48 -2.60
CA TRP A 314 6.69 6.45 -1.64
C TRP A 314 5.54 7.35 -1.24
N ASP A 315 5.06 7.21 0.00
CA ASP A 315 4.09 8.11 0.59
C ASP A 315 4.84 9.34 1.14
N GLN A 316 4.41 10.52 0.71
CA GLN A 316 4.82 11.78 1.31
C GLN A 316 3.70 12.22 2.24
N GLU A 317 3.96 12.23 3.54
CA GLU A 317 3.09 12.89 4.50
C GLU A 317 3.26 14.42 4.44
#